data_abae69911d9cb422fbb093d57fda42fe
#
_entry.id   abae69911d9cb422fbb093d57fda42fe
#
_cell.length_a   1.000
_cell.length_b   1.000
_cell.length_c   1.000
_cell.angle_alpha   90.00
_cell.angle_beta   90.00
_cell.angle_gamma   90.00
#
_symmetry.space_group_name_H-M   'P 1'
#
loop_
_entity.id
_entity.type
_entity.pdbx_description
1 polymer ?
#
loop_
_entity_poly.entity_id
_entity_poly.type
_entity_poly.pdbx_seq_one_letter_code
_entity_poly.pdbx_strand_id
1 'polypeptide(L)'
;MIDWPAHRKHREQIIADTGQWIGLLDADGNPLMDLPPVVSMVAPETRNDPGSLELTVLCRSSRGIIHPVVTELIAKQLGVLSPEGRLVPVTDQTRFVAIERAGVPRRVYWVTHTVARGDADAPATLTIHGVGLTKLLSRFPAMSAPTTWQQSFRRFERDWVGPENTKVTFSRPRELAGMKMVTVADGATLDGPAEATIRRLIAESLAAAFRVAGITKDLPIQVATTPTGRPSPRILLRPTDGPLLEEIAQPATAAGVIITARMWWPGDPPIAGLALSLPTVVVAVEQAKEAP
;
A
#
# COMPACT_ATOMS: atom_id res chain seq x y z
N MET A 1 -21.06 -7.02 -9.31
CA MET A 1 -19.88 -6.72 -10.16
C MET A 1 -19.99 -5.29 -10.61
N ILE A 2 -18.92 -4.50 -10.52
CA ILE A 2 -18.93 -3.07 -10.86
C ILE A 2 -18.88 -2.92 -12.38
N ASP A 3 -19.74 -2.07 -12.92
CA ASP A 3 -19.68 -1.61 -14.31
C ASP A 3 -18.66 -0.45 -14.37
N TRP A 4 -17.39 -0.79 -14.64
CA TRP A 4 -16.30 0.17 -14.69
C TRP A 4 -16.45 1.24 -15.79
N PRO A 5 -16.90 0.91 -17.00
CA PRO A 5 -17.20 1.89 -18.04
C PRO A 5 -18.27 2.91 -17.58
N ALA A 6 -19.37 2.44 -17.02
CA ALA A 6 -20.41 3.32 -16.51
C ALA A 6 -19.93 4.18 -15.35
N HIS A 7 -19.19 3.61 -14.40
CA HIS A 7 -18.59 4.33 -13.28
C HIS A 7 -17.59 5.40 -13.75
N ARG A 8 -16.78 5.09 -14.76
CA ARG A 8 -15.86 6.06 -15.35
C ARG A 8 -16.61 7.24 -15.96
N LYS A 9 -17.62 6.98 -16.78
CA LYS A 9 -18.46 8.02 -17.39
C LYS A 9 -19.13 8.90 -16.33
N HIS A 10 -19.62 8.29 -15.26
CA HIS A 10 -20.22 9.01 -14.12
C HIS A 10 -19.23 9.98 -13.46
N ARG A 11 -18.00 9.52 -13.17
CA ARG A 11 -16.97 10.39 -12.60
C ARG A 11 -16.59 11.54 -13.53
N GLU A 12 -16.37 11.24 -14.82
CA GLU A 12 -16.04 12.24 -15.84
C GLU A 12 -17.12 13.33 -15.92
N GLN A 13 -18.38 12.93 -15.82
CA GLN A 13 -19.49 13.89 -15.80
C GLN A 13 -19.45 14.79 -14.56
N ILE A 14 -19.26 14.22 -13.36
CA ILE A 14 -19.15 15.00 -12.11
C ILE A 14 -17.95 15.95 -12.18
N ILE A 15 -16.80 15.47 -12.69
CA ILE A 15 -15.61 16.33 -12.85
C ILE A 15 -15.89 17.48 -13.81
N ALA A 16 -16.60 17.24 -14.91
CA ALA A 16 -16.96 18.30 -15.85
C ALA A 16 -17.90 19.33 -15.21
N ASP A 17 -18.83 18.90 -14.37
CA ASP A 17 -19.83 19.76 -13.76
C ASP A 17 -19.30 20.53 -12.52
N THR A 18 -18.43 19.90 -11.72
CA THR A 18 -18.01 20.42 -10.41
C THR A 18 -16.50 20.61 -10.25
N GLY A 19 -15.69 20.20 -11.23
CA GLY A 19 -14.23 20.28 -11.20
C GLY A 19 -13.53 19.10 -10.52
N GLN A 20 -14.24 18.29 -9.73
CA GLN A 20 -13.67 17.12 -9.06
C GLN A 20 -14.73 16.07 -8.72
N TRP A 21 -14.33 14.82 -8.70
CA TRP A 21 -15.07 13.72 -8.12
C TRP A 21 -14.39 13.21 -6.84
N ILE A 22 -15.18 12.93 -5.81
CA ILE A 22 -14.70 12.36 -4.55
C ILE A 22 -15.60 11.19 -4.18
N GLY A 23 -15.00 10.02 -3.99
CA GLY A 23 -15.71 8.79 -3.67
C GLY A 23 -15.13 8.03 -2.51
N LEU A 24 -15.99 7.30 -1.79
CA LEU A 24 -15.63 6.32 -0.78
C LEU A 24 -15.45 4.96 -1.44
N LEU A 25 -14.38 4.25 -1.07
CA LEU A 25 -14.07 2.91 -1.56
C LEU A 25 -14.06 1.91 -0.42
N ASP A 26 -14.29 0.64 -0.76
CA ASP A 26 -14.12 -0.49 0.16
C ASP A 26 -12.63 -0.90 0.34
N ALA A 27 -12.40 -1.98 1.08
CA ALA A 27 -11.07 -2.50 1.36
C ALA A 27 -10.32 -2.99 0.11
N ASP A 28 -11.07 -3.41 -0.91
CA ASP A 28 -10.52 -3.89 -2.18
C ASP A 28 -10.31 -2.77 -3.21
N GLY A 29 -10.61 -1.51 -2.81
CA GLY A 29 -10.50 -0.35 -3.69
C GLY A 29 -11.67 -0.18 -4.66
N ASN A 30 -12.78 -0.90 -4.46
CA ASN A 30 -13.98 -0.74 -5.27
C ASN A 30 -14.79 0.48 -4.79
N PRO A 31 -15.38 1.26 -5.71
CA PRO A 31 -16.24 2.38 -5.34
C PRO A 31 -17.52 1.90 -4.64
N LEU A 32 -17.79 2.48 -3.47
CA LEU A 32 -19.01 2.26 -2.69
C LEU A 32 -20.05 3.33 -2.98
N MET A 33 -19.64 4.59 -2.96
CA MET A 33 -20.53 5.75 -3.17
C MET A 33 -19.72 7.02 -3.45
N ASP A 34 -20.39 8.00 -4.06
CA ASP A 34 -19.89 9.37 -4.09
C ASP A 34 -19.97 9.98 -2.69
N LEU A 35 -19.03 10.85 -2.34
CA LEU A 35 -19.13 11.60 -1.10
C LEU A 35 -20.09 12.81 -1.26
N PRO A 36 -20.74 13.23 -0.16
CA PRO A 36 -21.61 14.40 -0.17
C PRO A 36 -20.80 15.70 -0.36
N PRO A 37 -21.47 16.86 -0.51
CA PRO A 37 -20.81 18.12 -0.72
C PRO A 37 -19.72 18.42 0.30
N VAL A 38 -18.56 18.84 -0.20
CA VAL A 38 -17.36 19.15 0.58
C VAL A 38 -17.47 20.54 1.18
N VAL A 39 -17.25 20.66 2.49
CA VAL A 39 -17.15 21.92 3.22
C VAL A 39 -15.72 22.45 3.17
N SER A 40 -14.76 21.57 3.44
CA SER A 40 -13.32 21.89 3.39
C SER A 40 -12.49 20.65 3.04
N MET A 41 -11.36 20.87 2.41
CA MET A 41 -10.42 19.81 2.07
C MET A 41 -8.98 20.31 2.12
N VAL A 42 -8.16 19.60 2.88
CA VAL A 42 -6.72 19.75 2.91
C VAL A 42 -6.09 18.43 2.52
N ALA A 43 -5.36 18.40 1.42
CA ALA A 43 -4.75 17.20 0.86
C ALA A 43 -3.40 17.56 0.21
N PRO A 44 -2.37 17.87 1.01
CA PRO A 44 -1.07 18.27 0.48
C PRO A 44 -0.40 17.09 -0.25
N GLU A 45 0.40 17.40 -1.26
CA GLU A 45 1.32 16.45 -1.87
C GLU A 45 2.70 16.60 -1.24
N THR A 46 3.23 15.49 -0.79
CA THR A 46 4.54 15.40 -0.17
C THR A 46 5.41 14.40 -0.94
N ARG A 47 6.71 14.64 -1.01
CA ARG A 47 7.64 13.76 -1.70
C ARG A 47 8.15 12.70 -0.73
N ASN A 48 8.01 11.42 -1.11
CA ASN A 48 8.48 10.25 -0.31
C ASN A 48 7.91 10.18 1.11
N ASP A 49 6.83 10.89 1.35
CA ASP A 49 6.07 10.88 2.60
C ASP A 49 4.59 10.65 2.25
N PRO A 50 3.86 9.81 2.99
CA PRO A 50 2.44 9.63 2.74
C PRO A 50 1.69 10.90 3.13
N GLY A 51 1.34 11.74 2.16
CA GLY A 51 0.56 12.94 2.41
C GLY A 51 -0.70 12.66 3.25
N SER A 52 -1.16 13.65 3.99
CA SER A 52 -2.38 13.56 4.80
C SER A 52 -3.62 13.98 4.02
N LEU A 53 -4.79 13.52 4.47
CA LEU A 53 -6.09 14.02 4.05
C LEU A 53 -6.84 14.49 5.29
N GLU A 54 -7.40 15.69 5.21
CA GLU A 54 -8.47 16.16 6.08
C GLU A 54 -9.61 16.66 5.18
N LEU A 55 -10.73 15.97 5.22
CA LEU A 55 -11.89 16.22 4.36
C LEU A 55 -13.15 16.34 5.20
N THR A 56 -13.76 17.52 5.23
CA THR A 56 -15.04 17.73 5.90
C THR A 56 -16.18 17.77 4.89
N VAL A 57 -17.21 16.96 5.12
CA VAL A 57 -18.38 16.84 4.27
C VAL A 57 -19.66 17.09 5.05
N LEU A 58 -20.73 17.49 4.34
CA LEU A 58 -22.07 17.61 4.91
C LEU A 58 -22.71 16.23 5.03
N CYS A 59 -23.28 15.92 6.20
CA CYS A 59 -23.95 14.64 6.44
C CYS A 59 -25.44 14.65 6.08
N ARG A 60 -26.04 15.83 5.89
CA ARG A 60 -27.47 15.98 5.57
C ARG A 60 -27.64 16.83 4.30
N SER A 61 -28.57 16.42 3.48
CA SER A 61 -29.04 17.25 2.37
C SER A 61 -29.86 18.43 2.89
N SER A 62 -30.16 19.40 2.01
CA SER A 62 -31.06 20.51 2.32
C SER A 62 -32.50 20.08 2.72
N ARG A 63 -32.86 18.83 2.38
CA ARG A 63 -34.16 18.21 2.78
C ARG A 63 -34.05 17.40 4.08
N GLY A 64 -32.96 17.48 4.80
CA GLY A 64 -32.74 16.73 6.04
C GLY A 64 -32.43 15.24 5.89
N ILE A 65 -32.26 14.73 4.65
CA ILE A 65 -31.93 13.32 4.39
C ILE A 65 -30.47 13.09 4.76
N ILE A 66 -30.23 12.09 5.61
CA ILE A 66 -28.87 11.70 6.04
C ILE A 66 -28.20 10.95 4.91
N HIS A 67 -26.97 11.35 4.59
CA HIS A 67 -26.17 10.69 3.54
C HIS A 67 -25.67 9.32 4.02
N PRO A 68 -25.66 8.28 3.15
CA PRO A 68 -25.19 6.93 3.51
C PRO A 68 -23.75 6.85 4.04
N VAL A 69 -22.92 7.86 3.78
CA VAL A 69 -21.55 7.94 4.32
C VAL A 69 -21.51 7.87 5.85
N VAL A 70 -22.55 8.37 6.52
CA VAL A 70 -22.68 8.30 7.99
C VAL A 70 -22.80 6.84 8.45
N THR A 71 -23.58 6.04 7.74
CA THR A 71 -23.68 4.60 8.01
C THR A 71 -22.37 3.89 7.77
N GLU A 72 -21.69 4.18 6.66
CA GLU A 72 -20.45 3.49 6.29
C GLU A 72 -19.26 3.85 7.21
N LEU A 73 -19.13 5.12 7.59
CA LEU A 73 -17.95 5.59 8.32
C LEU A 73 -18.18 5.76 9.84
N ILE A 74 -19.41 5.69 10.31
CA ILE A 74 -19.71 5.78 11.75
C ILE A 74 -20.45 4.53 12.21
N ALA A 75 -21.66 4.28 11.76
CA ALA A 75 -22.50 3.23 12.31
C ALA A 75 -21.88 1.83 12.15
N LYS A 76 -21.32 1.53 11.00
CA LYS A 76 -20.62 0.26 10.75
C LYS A 76 -19.28 0.14 11.47
N GLN A 77 -18.68 1.26 11.92
CA GLN A 77 -17.39 1.31 12.59
C GLN A 77 -17.50 1.29 14.12
N LEU A 78 -18.71 1.48 14.67
CA LEU A 78 -18.92 1.44 16.12
C LEU A 78 -18.75 0.04 16.72
N GLY A 79 -18.69 -0.99 15.88
CA GLY A 79 -18.53 -2.37 16.31
C GLY A 79 -19.85 -3.13 16.34
N VAL A 80 -19.73 -4.41 16.65
CA VAL A 80 -20.87 -5.35 16.81
C VAL A 80 -20.91 -5.82 18.25
N LEU A 81 -22.11 -6.03 18.76
CA LEU A 81 -22.26 -6.69 20.06
C LEU A 81 -21.97 -8.18 19.89
N SER A 82 -21.04 -8.72 20.71
CA SER A 82 -20.85 -10.16 20.83
C SER A 82 -22.10 -10.82 21.44
N PRO A 83 -22.25 -12.14 21.33
CA PRO A 83 -23.33 -12.85 22.01
C PRO A 83 -23.44 -12.57 23.51
N GLU A 84 -22.28 -12.24 24.15
CA GLU A 84 -22.19 -11.89 25.56
C GLU A 84 -22.46 -10.39 25.85
N GLY A 85 -22.90 -9.62 24.83
CA GLY A 85 -23.21 -8.20 24.96
C GLY A 85 -22.01 -7.26 25.06
N ARG A 86 -20.80 -7.72 24.71
CA ARG A 86 -19.59 -6.88 24.65
C ARG A 86 -19.47 -6.22 23.29
N LEU A 87 -19.09 -4.96 23.27
CA LEU A 87 -18.77 -4.27 22.03
C LEU A 87 -17.44 -4.80 21.48
N VAL A 88 -17.51 -5.46 20.32
CA VAL A 88 -16.34 -5.93 19.58
C VAL A 88 -16.04 -4.90 18.49
N PRO A 89 -14.87 -4.25 18.51
CA PRO A 89 -14.49 -3.32 17.45
C PRO A 89 -14.50 -4.02 16.09
N VAL A 90 -15.04 -3.38 15.07
CA VAL A 90 -14.94 -3.87 13.68
C VAL A 90 -13.56 -3.51 13.17
N THR A 91 -12.63 -4.46 13.21
CA THR A 91 -11.25 -4.27 12.76
C THR A 91 -11.08 -4.38 11.24
N ASP A 92 -12.09 -4.92 10.53
CA ASP A 92 -11.93 -5.37 9.14
C ASP A 92 -12.56 -4.44 8.09
N GLN A 93 -12.98 -3.23 8.47
CA GLN A 93 -13.60 -2.33 7.50
C GLN A 93 -12.65 -1.21 7.07
N THR A 94 -11.56 -1.59 6.43
CA THR A 94 -10.72 -0.61 5.72
C THR A 94 -11.55 0.15 4.69
N ARG A 95 -11.40 1.48 4.68
CA ARG A 95 -12.02 2.37 3.69
C ARG A 95 -10.96 3.27 3.09
N PHE A 96 -11.19 3.65 1.84
CA PHE A 96 -10.36 4.64 1.16
C PHE A 96 -11.24 5.78 0.65
N VAL A 97 -10.64 6.96 0.52
CA VAL A 97 -11.22 8.10 -0.18
C VAL A 97 -10.42 8.34 -1.44
N ALA A 98 -11.10 8.34 -2.58
CA ALA A 98 -10.51 8.70 -3.87
C ALA A 98 -10.90 10.12 -4.25
N ILE A 99 -9.94 10.89 -4.76
CA ILE A 99 -10.11 12.25 -5.28
C ILE A 99 -9.60 12.24 -6.73
N GLU A 100 -10.44 12.65 -7.66
CA GLU A 100 -10.10 12.73 -9.07
C GLU A 100 -10.47 14.11 -9.63
N ARG A 101 -9.55 14.69 -10.42
CA ARG A 101 -9.70 15.97 -11.11
C ARG A 101 -9.26 15.84 -12.55
N ALA A 102 -9.75 16.71 -13.42
CA ALA A 102 -9.32 16.70 -14.81
C ALA A 102 -7.81 16.94 -14.94
N GLY A 103 -7.13 16.12 -15.75
CA GLY A 103 -5.71 16.29 -16.05
C GLY A 103 -4.74 15.99 -14.91
N VAL A 104 -5.24 15.52 -13.76
CA VAL A 104 -4.40 15.18 -12.60
C VAL A 104 -4.59 13.72 -12.24
N PRO A 105 -3.51 12.98 -11.91
CA PRO A 105 -3.65 11.61 -11.46
C PRO A 105 -4.54 11.49 -10.23
N ARG A 106 -5.38 10.44 -10.21
CA ARG A 106 -6.22 10.10 -9.07
C ARG A 106 -5.38 9.94 -7.82
N ARG A 107 -5.82 10.58 -6.72
CA ARG A 107 -5.25 10.39 -5.39
C ARG A 107 -6.18 9.54 -4.55
N VAL A 108 -5.61 8.62 -3.81
CA VAL A 108 -6.38 7.77 -2.90
C VAL A 108 -5.73 7.80 -1.54
N TYR A 109 -6.56 7.92 -0.52
CA TYR A 109 -6.15 8.00 0.88
C TYR A 109 -6.81 6.89 1.67
N TRP A 110 -6.02 6.21 2.47
CA TRP A 110 -6.52 5.27 3.45
C TRP A 110 -7.13 6.04 4.62
N VAL A 111 -8.42 5.82 4.91
CA VAL A 111 -9.12 6.45 6.04
C VAL A 111 -8.57 5.91 7.36
N THR A 112 -8.08 6.80 8.20
CA THR A 112 -7.51 6.45 9.50
C THR A 112 -8.54 6.58 10.62
N HIS A 113 -9.31 7.65 10.61
CA HIS A 113 -10.42 7.89 11.55
C HIS A 113 -11.36 8.97 11.01
N THR A 114 -12.49 9.07 11.64
CA THR A 114 -13.51 10.07 11.33
C THR A 114 -13.97 10.81 12.58
N VAL A 115 -14.31 12.09 12.44
CA VAL A 115 -14.84 12.92 13.51
C VAL A 115 -16.21 13.45 13.09
N ALA A 116 -17.25 13.00 13.78
CA ALA A 116 -18.62 13.47 13.56
C ALA A 116 -18.95 14.66 14.48
N ARG A 117 -19.59 15.69 13.94
CA ARG A 117 -20.06 16.84 14.70
C ARG A 117 -21.51 17.12 14.36
N GLY A 118 -22.33 17.36 15.36
CA GLY A 118 -23.76 17.65 15.21
C GLY A 118 -24.56 17.27 16.43
N ASP A 119 -25.85 17.05 16.23
CA ASP A 119 -26.80 16.71 17.28
C ASP A 119 -26.83 15.21 17.58
N ALA A 120 -27.54 14.83 18.66
CA ALA A 120 -27.66 13.44 19.12
C ALA A 120 -28.31 12.50 18.06
N ASP A 121 -29.21 13.04 17.21
CA ASP A 121 -29.95 12.23 16.25
C ASP A 121 -29.13 11.87 15.02
N ALA A 122 -28.27 12.79 14.54
CA ALA A 122 -27.36 12.54 13.43
C ALA A 122 -26.33 13.68 13.27
N PRO A 123 -25.13 13.38 12.81
CA PRO A 123 -24.13 14.41 12.59
C PRO A 123 -24.54 15.39 11.49
N ALA A 124 -24.22 16.66 11.67
CA ALA A 124 -24.33 17.69 10.65
C ALA A 124 -23.17 17.62 9.66
N THR A 125 -21.95 17.41 10.18
CA THR A 125 -20.73 17.29 9.41
C THR A 125 -19.91 16.07 9.84
N LEU A 126 -19.14 15.55 8.88
CA LEU A 126 -18.18 14.47 9.09
C LEU A 126 -16.82 14.92 8.57
N THR A 127 -15.82 14.94 9.43
CA THR A 127 -14.42 15.13 9.04
C THR A 127 -13.75 13.77 8.91
N ILE A 128 -13.24 13.48 7.72
CA ILE A 128 -12.57 12.23 7.37
C ILE A 128 -11.08 12.53 7.36
N HIS A 129 -10.32 11.81 8.18
CA HIS A 129 -8.86 11.86 8.20
C HIS A 129 -8.30 10.65 7.49
N GLY A 130 -7.26 10.85 6.69
CA GLY A 130 -6.63 9.78 5.93
C GLY A 130 -5.16 10.04 5.67
N VAL A 131 -4.48 9.01 5.19
CA VAL A 131 -3.08 9.05 4.76
C VAL A 131 -2.94 8.47 3.35
N GLY A 132 -2.02 8.98 2.57
CA GLY A 132 -1.77 8.53 1.21
C GLY A 132 -1.35 7.07 1.13
N LEU A 133 -1.59 6.43 -0.02
CA LEU A 133 -1.38 4.99 -0.22
C LEU A 133 0.07 4.54 -0.03
N THR A 134 1.06 5.43 -0.17
CA THR A 134 2.47 5.09 0.14
C THR A 134 2.65 4.61 1.57
N LYS A 135 1.78 5.01 2.51
CA LYS A 135 1.78 4.51 3.90
C LYS A 135 1.54 3.00 4.00
N LEU A 136 0.91 2.39 2.99
CA LEU A 136 0.75 0.94 2.95
C LEU A 136 2.09 0.20 2.95
N LEU A 137 3.14 0.81 2.38
CA LEU A 137 4.48 0.22 2.39
C LEU A 137 5.04 0.07 3.81
N SER A 138 4.65 0.93 4.75
CA SER A 138 5.06 0.79 6.16
C SER A 138 4.46 -0.43 6.88
N ARG A 139 3.50 -1.13 6.24
CA ARG A 139 2.90 -2.38 6.77
C ARG A 139 3.74 -3.61 6.43
N PHE A 140 4.73 -3.46 5.58
CA PHE A 140 5.61 -4.52 5.13
C PHE A 140 7.02 -4.26 5.66
N PRO A 141 7.75 -5.32 6.07
CA PRO A 141 9.15 -5.18 6.45
C PRO A 141 10.04 -4.98 5.21
N ALA A 142 11.08 -4.17 5.37
CA ALA A 142 12.20 -4.13 4.42
C ALA A 142 13.03 -5.39 4.61
N MET A 143 12.78 -6.42 3.80
CA MET A 143 13.35 -7.75 4.02
C MET A 143 14.87 -7.75 3.92
N SER A 144 15.55 -8.07 5.00
CA SER A 144 17.02 -8.14 5.08
C SER A 144 17.61 -9.30 4.27
N ALA A 145 16.84 -10.36 4.04
CA ALA A 145 17.27 -11.53 3.31
C ALA A 145 16.20 -12.16 2.43
N PRO A 146 15.51 -11.40 1.54
CA PRO A 146 14.37 -11.92 0.77
C PRO A 146 14.75 -13.07 -0.18
N THR A 147 15.97 -13.08 -0.69
CA THR A 147 16.45 -14.11 -1.64
C THR A 147 16.71 -15.46 -0.99
N THR A 148 16.97 -15.50 0.33
CA THR A 148 17.21 -16.76 1.05
C THR A 148 15.96 -17.61 1.15
N TRP A 149 14.78 -17.01 1.08
CA TRP A 149 13.48 -17.67 1.15
C TRP A 149 13.15 -18.49 -0.10
N GLN A 150 13.93 -18.36 -1.16
CA GLN A 150 13.78 -19.10 -2.41
C GLN A 150 14.76 -20.25 -2.55
N GLN A 151 15.69 -20.40 -1.62
CA GLN A 151 16.71 -21.46 -1.70
C GLN A 151 16.13 -22.77 -1.19
N SER A 152 16.45 -23.87 -1.89
CA SER A 152 16.15 -25.21 -1.42
C SER A 152 16.97 -25.56 -0.18
N PHE A 153 16.38 -26.33 0.70
CA PHE A 153 17.09 -26.87 1.84
C PHE A 153 18.24 -27.79 1.39
N ARG A 154 19.37 -27.68 2.06
CA ARG A 154 20.45 -28.66 1.91
C ARG A 154 20.23 -29.81 2.86
N ARG A 155 20.36 -31.01 2.32
CA ARG A 155 20.26 -32.24 3.10
C ARG A 155 21.66 -32.65 3.56
N PHE A 156 21.80 -32.89 4.86
CA PHE A 156 23.03 -33.32 5.50
C PHE A 156 22.80 -34.68 6.13
N GLU A 157 23.70 -35.62 5.84
CA GLU A 157 23.66 -36.96 6.39
C GLU A 157 24.59 -37.13 7.61
N ARG A 158 25.52 -36.22 7.78
CA ARG A 158 26.47 -36.20 8.89
C ARG A 158 26.80 -34.81 9.36
N ASP A 159 27.18 -34.68 10.62
CA ASP A 159 27.68 -33.44 11.17
C ASP A 159 29.14 -33.21 10.74
N TRP A 160 29.58 -31.96 10.76
CA TRP A 160 30.97 -31.62 10.66
C TRP A 160 31.61 -31.83 12.05
N VAL A 161 32.36 -32.90 12.20
CA VAL A 161 33.01 -33.26 13.47
C VAL A 161 34.54 -33.41 13.34
N GLY A 162 35.11 -32.89 12.27
CA GLY A 162 36.53 -33.04 11.96
C GLY A 162 36.88 -34.39 11.29
N PRO A 163 38.11 -34.54 10.82
CA PRO A 163 38.54 -35.72 10.08
C PRO A 163 38.47 -37.02 10.88
N GLU A 164 38.61 -36.94 12.18
CA GLU A 164 38.59 -38.09 13.10
C GLU A 164 37.21 -38.75 13.23
N ASN A 165 36.13 -37.99 12.99
CA ASN A 165 34.73 -38.45 13.18
C ASN A 165 33.93 -38.58 11.87
N THR A 166 34.60 -38.86 10.76
CA THR A 166 33.98 -38.94 9.44
C THR A 166 32.95 -40.06 9.28
N LYS A 167 32.92 -41.03 10.20
CA LYS A 167 31.97 -42.17 10.18
C LYS A 167 30.69 -41.92 10.94
N VAL A 168 30.58 -40.82 11.69
CA VAL A 168 29.37 -40.54 12.47
C VAL A 168 28.29 -39.94 11.54
N THR A 169 27.21 -40.65 11.43
CA THR A 169 26.06 -40.24 10.64
C THR A 169 24.86 -39.95 11.54
N PHE A 170 23.96 -39.06 11.09
CA PHE A 170 22.70 -38.84 11.77
C PHE A 170 21.79 -40.07 11.58
N SER A 171 20.99 -40.38 12.60
CA SER A 171 19.94 -41.40 12.50
C SER A 171 18.85 -41.04 11.46
N ARG A 172 18.68 -39.74 11.20
CA ARG A 172 17.88 -39.20 10.08
C ARG A 172 18.62 -38.02 9.47
N PRO A 173 18.62 -37.87 8.13
CA PRO A 173 19.18 -36.69 7.47
C PRO A 173 18.54 -35.42 7.99
N ARG A 174 19.37 -34.40 8.22
CA ARG A 174 18.91 -33.05 8.60
C ARG A 174 18.81 -32.18 7.34
N GLU A 175 17.75 -31.43 7.22
CA GLU A 175 17.57 -30.45 6.16
C GLU A 175 17.82 -29.07 6.74
N LEU A 176 18.84 -28.37 6.24
CA LEU A 176 19.17 -27.00 6.59
C LEU A 176 18.88 -26.10 5.40
N ALA A 177 18.22 -24.97 5.64
CA ALA A 177 18.06 -23.93 4.64
C ALA A 177 19.44 -23.53 4.10
N GLY A 178 19.58 -23.52 2.78
CA GLY A 178 20.74 -22.96 2.13
C GLY A 178 20.83 -21.47 2.40
N MET A 179 21.51 -21.07 3.45
CA MET A 179 21.78 -19.66 3.68
C MET A 179 22.76 -19.16 2.64
N LYS A 180 22.39 -18.11 1.91
CA LYS A 180 23.36 -17.31 1.17
C LYS A 180 24.21 -16.60 2.23
N MET A 181 25.53 -16.85 2.20
CA MET A 181 26.44 -16.10 3.05
C MET A 181 26.29 -14.62 2.73
N VAL A 182 25.72 -13.89 3.65
CA VAL A 182 25.73 -12.42 3.61
C VAL A 182 27.07 -11.96 4.17
N THR A 183 27.66 -10.98 3.54
CA THR A 183 28.97 -10.44 3.96
C THR A 183 28.89 -9.68 5.28
N VAL A 184 27.70 -9.49 5.81
CA VAL A 184 27.41 -8.78 7.06
C VAL A 184 26.39 -9.61 7.83
N ALA A 185 26.64 -9.82 9.12
CA ALA A 185 25.81 -10.67 9.98
C ALA A 185 24.35 -10.21 10.13
N ASP A 186 24.06 -8.97 9.80
CA ASP A 186 22.77 -8.30 9.94
C ASP A 186 21.91 -8.24 8.66
N GLY A 187 22.29 -8.97 7.60
CA GLY A 187 21.46 -9.09 6.41
C GLY A 187 22.15 -8.77 5.09
N ALA A 188 21.36 -8.66 4.03
CA ALA A 188 21.85 -8.37 2.69
C ALA A 188 22.10 -6.87 2.51
N THR A 189 23.20 -6.54 1.85
CA THR A 189 23.47 -5.19 1.36
C THR A 189 23.07 -5.11 -0.11
N LEU A 190 22.21 -4.17 -0.45
CA LEU A 190 21.83 -3.85 -1.81
C LEU A 190 22.64 -2.65 -2.29
N ASP A 191 23.31 -2.80 -3.42
CA ASP A 191 24.20 -1.81 -3.99
C ASP A 191 23.90 -1.63 -5.48
N GLY A 192 23.74 -0.39 -5.92
CA GLY A 192 23.45 -0.07 -7.32
C GLY A 192 22.80 1.29 -7.53
N PRO A 193 22.31 1.57 -8.77
CA PRO A 193 21.56 2.78 -9.06
C PRO A 193 20.32 2.89 -8.17
N ALA A 194 20.07 4.05 -7.59
CA ALA A 194 19.05 4.25 -6.55
C ALA A 194 17.64 3.83 -7.00
N GLU A 195 17.22 4.26 -8.20
CA GLU A 195 15.91 3.88 -8.75
C GLU A 195 15.72 2.37 -8.81
N ALA A 196 16.70 1.65 -9.38
CA ALA A 196 16.63 0.20 -9.53
C ALA A 196 16.73 -0.53 -8.19
N THR A 197 17.60 -0.05 -7.30
CA THR A 197 17.86 -0.66 -5.99
C THR A 197 16.66 -0.54 -5.06
N ILE A 198 16.04 0.64 -4.99
CA ILE A 198 14.83 0.87 -4.19
C ILE A 198 13.66 0.08 -4.77
N ARG A 199 13.45 0.11 -6.10
CA ARG A 199 12.40 -0.68 -6.76
C ARG A 199 12.55 -2.17 -6.46
N ARG A 200 13.77 -2.69 -6.53
CA ARG A 200 14.08 -4.08 -6.22
C ARG A 200 13.73 -4.44 -4.77
N LEU A 201 14.16 -3.62 -3.80
CA LEU A 201 13.86 -3.86 -2.39
C LEU A 201 12.35 -3.91 -2.13
N ILE A 202 11.58 -2.94 -2.68
CA ILE A 202 10.13 -2.93 -2.56
C ILE A 202 9.52 -4.20 -3.17
N ALA A 203 9.92 -4.55 -4.39
CA ALA A 203 9.36 -5.71 -5.10
C ALA A 203 9.67 -7.04 -4.37
N GLU A 204 10.91 -7.24 -3.91
CA GLU A 204 11.32 -8.45 -3.19
C GLU A 204 10.63 -8.55 -1.82
N SER A 205 10.50 -7.43 -1.10
CA SER A 205 9.81 -7.38 0.20
C SER A 205 8.32 -7.71 0.07
N LEU A 206 7.62 -7.11 -0.88
CA LEU A 206 6.22 -7.41 -1.14
C LEU A 206 6.03 -8.87 -1.60
N ALA A 207 6.88 -9.36 -2.51
CA ALA A 207 6.80 -10.73 -2.98
C ALA A 207 7.01 -11.76 -1.85
N ALA A 208 7.94 -11.49 -0.93
CA ALA A 208 8.16 -12.33 0.24
C ALA A 208 6.95 -12.32 1.18
N ALA A 209 6.41 -11.14 1.49
CA ALA A 209 5.25 -10.97 2.37
C ALA A 209 4.00 -11.67 1.80
N PHE A 210 3.69 -11.45 0.52
CA PHE A 210 2.53 -12.08 -0.13
C PHE A 210 2.67 -13.61 -0.21
N ARG A 211 3.88 -14.11 -0.42
CA ARG A 211 4.14 -15.56 -0.39
C ARG A 211 3.84 -16.14 0.99
N VAL A 212 4.30 -15.50 2.06
CA VAL A 212 4.02 -15.92 3.43
C VAL A 212 2.52 -15.88 3.72
N ALA A 213 1.82 -14.86 3.21
CA ALA A 213 0.36 -14.75 3.32
C ALA A 213 -0.41 -15.72 2.40
N GLY A 214 0.26 -16.50 1.54
CA GLY A 214 -0.38 -17.42 0.60
C GLY A 214 -1.07 -16.72 -0.59
N ILE A 215 -0.81 -15.42 -0.80
CA ILE A 215 -1.40 -14.63 -1.89
C ILE A 215 -0.49 -14.77 -3.12
N THR A 216 -0.96 -15.54 -4.13
CA THR A 216 -0.16 -15.84 -5.34
C THR A 216 -0.74 -15.25 -6.62
N LYS A 217 -1.98 -14.77 -6.57
CA LYS A 217 -2.69 -14.17 -7.71
C LYS A 217 -3.36 -12.88 -7.26
N ASP A 218 -3.65 -12.02 -8.22
CA ASP A 218 -4.39 -10.76 -8.01
C ASP A 218 -3.82 -9.96 -6.83
N LEU A 219 -2.50 -9.77 -6.84
CA LEU A 219 -1.79 -9.09 -5.76
C LEU A 219 -2.36 -7.68 -5.55
N PRO A 220 -2.77 -7.32 -4.32
CA PRO A 220 -3.41 -6.03 -4.04
C PRO A 220 -2.46 -4.84 -4.20
N ILE A 221 -1.16 -5.10 -4.13
CA ILE A 221 -0.10 -4.10 -4.35
C ILE A 221 0.91 -4.69 -5.33
N GLN A 222 1.23 -3.95 -6.39
CA GLN A 222 2.22 -4.34 -7.39
C GLN A 222 3.20 -3.18 -7.65
N VAL A 223 4.41 -3.51 -8.11
CA VAL A 223 5.46 -2.53 -8.39
C VAL A 223 5.63 -2.38 -9.88
N ALA A 224 5.55 -1.14 -10.37
CA ALA A 224 5.83 -0.84 -11.77
C ALA A 224 7.28 -1.19 -12.12
N THR A 225 7.46 -1.95 -13.21
CA THR A 225 8.77 -2.50 -13.59
C THR A 225 9.57 -1.59 -14.51
N THR A 226 8.92 -0.64 -15.19
CA THR A 226 9.55 0.23 -16.18
C THR A 226 10.46 1.26 -15.53
N PRO A 227 11.76 1.29 -15.87
CA PRO A 227 12.67 2.33 -15.40
C PRO A 227 12.44 3.65 -16.14
N THR A 228 12.83 4.76 -15.52
CA THR A 228 12.78 6.08 -16.17
C THR A 228 13.82 6.26 -17.26
N GLY A 229 14.86 5.44 -17.29
CA GLY A 229 16.03 5.60 -18.16
C GLY A 229 16.92 6.79 -17.80
N ARG A 230 16.65 7.49 -16.71
CA ARG A 230 17.45 8.63 -16.25
C ARG A 230 18.66 8.16 -15.46
N PRO A 231 19.79 8.93 -15.50
CA PRO A 231 20.91 8.68 -14.60
C PRO A 231 20.45 8.69 -13.14
N SER A 232 20.82 7.66 -12.41
CA SER A 232 20.43 7.50 -11.01
C SER A 232 21.69 7.29 -10.18
N PRO A 233 21.92 8.07 -9.09
CA PRO A 233 23.09 7.94 -8.26
C PRO A 233 23.19 6.55 -7.63
N ARG A 234 24.41 6.12 -7.35
CA ARG A 234 24.64 4.85 -6.68
C ARG A 234 24.32 4.98 -5.19
N ILE A 235 23.56 4.06 -4.65
CA ILE A 235 23.26 3.97 -3.23
C ILE A 235 23.58 2.59 -2.68
N LEU A 236 23.77 2.56 -1.38
CA LEU A 236 23.93 1.36 -0.59
C LEU A 236 22.78 1.29 0.40
N LEU A 237 21.95 0.26 0.31
CA LEU A 237 20.85 0.00 1.25
C LEU A 237 21.16 -1.25 2.06
N ARG A 238 20.93 -1.16 3.35
CA ARG A 238 21.05 -2.26 4.29
C ARG A 238 19.73 -2.45 5.02
N PRO A 239 18.80 -3.23 4.44
CA PRO A 239 17.49 -3.46 5.06
C PRO A 239 17.63 -4.16 6.40
N THR A 240 16.85 -3.75 7.39
CA THR A 240 16.94 -4.23 8.79
C THR A 240 15.64 -4.90 9.27
N ASP A 241 14.76 -5.28 8.35
CA ASP A 241 13.40 -5.80 8.63
C ASP A 241 12.47 -4.77 9.31
N GLY A 242 12.86 -3.51 9.35
CA GLY A 242 12.02 -2.39 9.76
C GLY A 242 10.92 -2.07 8.73
N PRO A 243 10.03 -1.12 9.03
CA PRO A 243 8.98 -0.73 8.09
C PRO A 243 9.57 -0.22 6.76
N LEU A 244 9.12 -0.79 5.65
CA LEU A 244 9.73 -0.61 4.33
C LEU A 244 9.81 0.86 3.90
N LEU A 245 8.73 1.64 4.10
CA LEU A 245 8.74 3.05 3.71
C LEU A 245 9.76 3.86 4.51
N GLU A 246 9.83 3.63 5.81
CA GLU A 246 10.73 4.34 6.72
C GLU A 246 12.20 4.08 6.38
N GLU A 247 12.52 2.86 5.95
CA GLU A 247 13.90 2.52 5.55
C GLU A 247 14.30 3.12 4.20
N ILE A 248 13.34 3.29 3.27
CA ILE A 248 13.67 3.76 1.91
C ILE A 248 13.43 5.25 1.67
N ALA A 249 12.59 5.93 2.47
CA ALA A 249 12.17 7.29 2.19
C ALA A 249 13.34 8.29 2.19
N GLN A 250 14.20 8.23 3.19
CA GLN A 250 15.37 9.11 3.28
C GLN A 250 16.40 8.83 2.18
N PRO A 251 16.85 7.58 1.95
CA PRO A 251 17.72 7.25 0.82
C PRO A 251 17.15 7.67 -0.54
N ALA A 252 15.83 7.46 -0.76
CA ALA A 252 15.16 7.88 -1.99
C ALA A 252 15.23 9.39 -2.18
N THR A 253 14.93 10.15 -1.12
CA THR A 253 14.95 11.62 -1.16
C THR A 253 16.35 12.13 -1.44
N ALA A 254 17.37 11.61 -0.75
CA ALA A 254 18.76 11.99 -0.95
C ALA A 254 19.27 11.67 -2.37
N ALA A 255 18.78 10.60 -2.97
CA ALA A 255 19.14 10.19 -4.33
C ALA A 255 18.27 10.84 -5.43
N GLY A 256 17.32 11.71 -5.08
CA GLY A 256 16.40 12.29 -6.04
C GLY A 256 15.39 11.31 -6.63
N VAL A 257 15.11 10.20 -5.95
CA VAL A 257 14.11 9.21 -6.37
C VAL A 257 12.75 9.55 -5.75
N ILE A 258 11.70 9.41 -6.53
CA ILE A 258 10.31 9.64 -6.11
C ILE A 258 9.60 8.28 -6.03
N ILE A 259 9.00 8.01 -4.88
CA ILE A 259 8.17 6.84 -4.64
C ILE A 259 6.72 7.30 -4.61
N THR A 260 5.87 6.73 -5.47
CA THR A 260 4.43 7.00 -5.48
C THR A 260 3.65 5.69 -5.39
N ALA A 261 2.46 5.75 -4.80
CA ALA A 261 1.51 4.65 -4.79
C ALA A 261 0.14 5.16 -5.26
N ARG A 262 -0.41 4.53 -6.29
CA ARG A 262 -1.67 4.95 -6.90
C ARG A 262 -2.61 3.76 -7.07
N MET A 263 -3.89 3.99 -6.87
CA MET A 263 -4.91 3.00 -7.16
C MET A 263 -5.18 2.98 -8.66
N TRP A 264 -4.90 1.86 -9.29
CA TRP A 264 -5.30 1.57 -10.66
C TRP A 264 -6.67 0.88 -10.66
N TRP A 265 -7.53 1.24 -11.59
CA TRP A 265 -8.84 0.63 -11.78
C TRP A 265 -8.98 0.04 -13.17
N PRO A 266 -9.82 -1.01 -13.34
CA PRO A 266 -10.16 -1.52 -14.67
C PRO A 266 -10.66 -0.39 -15.59
N GLY A 267 -10.03 -0.30 -16.78
CA GLY A 267 -10.27 0.79 -17.73
C GLY A 267 -9.33 1.99 -17.62
N ASP A 268 -8.49 2.07 -16.59
CA ASP A 268 -7.38 3.02 -16.58
C ASP A 268 -6.30 2.60 -17.62
N PRO A 269 -5.42 3.51 -18.06
CA PRO A 269 -4.33 3.16 -18.96
C PRO A 269 -3.52 1.97 -18.44
N PRO A 270 -3.15 1.02 -19.32
CA PRO A 270 -2.35 -0.12 -18.93
C PRO A 270 -0.98 0.30 -18.44
N ILE A 271 -0.44 -0.42 -17.45
CA ILE A 271 0.90 -0.19 -16.93
C ILE A 271 1.81 -1.27 -17.50
N ALA A 272 2.87 -0.84 -18.19
CA ALA A 272 3.80 -1.76 -18.85
C ALA A 272 4.39 -2.77 -17.85
N GLY A 273 4.37 -4.06 -18.24
CA GLY A 273 4.87 -5.16 -17.41
C GLY A 273 3.95 -5.63 -16.30
N LEU A 274 2.73 -5.05 -16.16
CA LEU A 274 1.72 -5.51 -15.20
C LEU A 274 0.45 -5.98 -15.92
N ALA A 275 -0.08 -7.14 -15.51
CA ALA A 275 -1.37 -7.66 -15.94
C ALA A 275 -2.40 -7.37 -14.84
N LEU A 276 -3.10 -6.24 -14.95
CA LEU A 276 -4.05 -5.77 -13.95
C LEU A 276 -5.48 -6.03 -14.43
N SER A 277 -6.31 -6.60 -13.58
CA SER A 277 -7.73 -6.90 -13.85
C SER A 277 -8.67 -6.43 -12.75
N LEU A 278 -8.15 -6.20 -11.56
CA LEU A 278 -8.86 -5.74 -10.37
C LEU A 278 -8.26 -4.42 -9.87
N PRO A 279 -8.98 -3.64 -9.05
CA PRO A 279 -8.39 -2.48 -8.38
C PRO A 279 -7.10 -2.89 -7.68
N THR A 280 -6.02 -2.20 -7.99
CA THR A 280 -4.68 -2.57 -7.52
C THR A 280 -3.89 -1.32 -7.17
N VAL A 281 -3.23 -1.34 -6.03
CA VAL A 281 -2.28 -0.27 -5.68
C VAL A 281 -0.99 -0.50 -6.46
N VAL A 282 -0.64 0.42 -7.34
CA VAL A 282 0.60 0.36 -8.11
C VAL A 282 1.61 1.33 -7.53
N VAL A 283 2.74 0.77 -7.11
CA VAL A 283 3.89 1.52 -6.60
C VAL A 283 4.82 1.82 -7.76
N ALA A 284 5.10 3.09 -8.01
CA ALA A 284 6.12 3.52 -8.95
C ALA A 284 7.33 4.10 -8.21
N VAL A 285 8.52 3.78 -8.74
CA VAL A 285 9.81 4.28 -8.24
C VAL A 285 10.50 4.93 -9.43
N GLU A 286 10.68 6.23 -9.38
CA GLU A 286 11.11 7.02 -10.54
C GLU A 286 12.25 7.98 -10.16
N GLN A 287 13.30 8.02 -10.97
CA GLN A 287 14.31 9.07 -10.83
C GLN A 287 13.72 10.42 -11.25
N ALA A 288 13.84 11.45 -10.43
CA ALA A 288 13.37 12.79 -10.77
C ALA A 288 14.11 13.35 -12.00
N LYS A 289 13.47 14.29 -12.72
CA LYS A 289 14.11 14.95 -13.89
C LYS A 289 15.32 15.79 -13.48
N GLU A 290 15.24 16.39 -12.29
CA GLU A 290 16.33 17.14 -11.68
C GLU A 290 16.68 16.38 -10.39
N ALA A 291 17.84 15.74 -10.36
CA ALA A 291 18.41 15.24 -9.11
C ALA A 291 19.05 16.42 -8.37
N PRO A 292 19.01 16.46 -7.03
CA PRO A 292 19.69 17.48 -6.27
C PRO A 292 21.20 17.45 -6.48
#